data_46e33699178d91078d0f65f707583d46
#
_entry.id   46e33699178d91078d0f65f707583d46
#
_cell.length_a   1.000
_cell.length_b   1.000
_cell.length_c   1.000
_cell.angle_alpha   90.00
_cell.angle_beta   90.00
_cell.angle_gamma   90.00
#
_symmetry.space_group_name_H-M   'P 1'
#
loop_
_entity.id
_entity.type
_entity.pdbx_description
1 polymer ?
#
loop_
_entity_poly.entity_id
_entity_poly.type
_entity_poly.pdbx_seq_one_letter_code
_entity_poly.pdbx_strand_id
1 'polypeptide(L)'
;SVQTVATDAGWDWSNDGPIRFADNKDGEVVYANNVPSYQGKAKVTNHPVTPAASNNVPVTEHERLKAKRITTPSGKTVLDFGQNIAGYAEFTVTAHIGQKIKLRFGELLDENGEFTQKNIQCSSKKITTPLQQVIYTCKEGKNHYKTTFAIFGFQYVLVETDVAFQSED
;
A
#
# COMPACT_ATOMS: atom_id res chain seq x y z
N SER A 1 -27.70 18.07 4.05
CA SER A 1 -28.20 17.43 2.81
C SER A 1 -27.91 15.93 2.88
N VAL A 2 -28.90 15.12 2.59
CA VAL A 2 -28.75 13.66 2.47
C VAL A 2 -28.39 13.38 1.00
N GLN A 3 -27.24 12.76 0.76
CA GLN A 3 -26.86 12.32 -0.58
C GLN A 3 -27.16 10.82 -0.67
N THR A 4 -27.96 10.43 -1.65
CA THR A 4 -28.23 9.03 -1.95
C THR A 4 -27.40 8.61 -3.16
N VAL A 5 -26.62 7.55 -3.01
CA VAL A 5 -25.89 6.90 -4.10
C VAL A 5 -26.51 5.54 -4.33
N ALA A 6 -27.17 5.37 -5.49
CA ALA A 6 -27.78 4.10 -5.86
C ALA A 6 -26.87 3.32 -6.80
N THR A 7 -26.97 2.00 -6.76
CA THR A 7 -26.30 1.09 -7.69
C THR A 7 -27.27 0.80 -8.84
N ASP A 8 -26.96 1.27 -10.04
CA ASP A 8 -27.83 1.12 -11.21
C ASP A 8 -27.01 0.95 -12.51
N ALA A 9 -27.72 0.86 -13.64
CA ALA A 9 -27.10 0.72 -14.96
C ALA A 9 -26.37 1.99 -15.46
N GLY A 10 -26.44 3.10 -14.74
CA GLY A 10 -25.70 4.32 -15.07
C GLY A 10 -24.20 4.23 -14.75
N TRP A 11 -23.79 3.28 -13.90
CA TRP A 11 -22.40 3.10 -13.52
C TRP A 11 -21.56 2.58 -14.68
N ASP A 12 -20.38 3.18 -14.83
CA ASP A 12 -19.34 2.65 -15.70
C ASP A 12 -18.45 1.69 -14.93
N TRP A 13 -17.85 0.72 -15.61
CA TRP A 13 -16.91 -0.22 -15.00
C TRP A 13 -15.61 -0.29 -15.77
N SER A 14 -14.54 -0.58 -15.06
CA SER A 14 -13.21 -0.87 -15.60
C SER A 14 -12.52 -1.92 -14.74
N ASN A 15 -11.78 -2.82 -15.38
CA ASN A 15 -10.86 -3.74 -14.72
C ASN A 15 -9.40 -3.32 -14.87
N ASP A 16 -9.16 -2.10 -15.35
CA ASP A 16 -7.84 -1.56 -15.64
C ASP A 16 -7.57 -0.27 -14.86
N GLY A 17 -7.81 -0.29 -13.56
CA GLY A 17 -7.50 0.82 -12.65
C GLY A 17 -6.01 0.90 -12.26
N PRO A 18 -5.59 1.94 -11.54
CA PRO A 18 -4.21 2.10 -11.09
C PRO A 18 -3.78 1.04 -10.06
N ILE A 19 -4.70 0.51 -9.25
CA ILE A 19 -4.40 -0.56 -8.30
C ILE A 19 -4.44 -1.88 -9.06
N ARG A 20 -3.26 -2.51 -9.23
CA ARG A 20 -3.09 -3.74 -10.00
C ARG A 20 -3.15 -5.00 -9.14
N PHE A 21 -2.86 -4.86 -7.87
CA PHE A 21 -2.96 -5.89 -6.87
C PHE A 21 -3.25 -5.24 -5.53
N ALA A 22 -4.10 -5.84 -4.72
CA ALA A 22 -4.35 -5.44 -3.35
C ALA A 22 -4.71 -6.65 -2.50
N ASP A 23 -3.99 -6.81 -1.41
CA ASP A 23 -4.22 -7.81 -0.39
C ASP A 23 -3.84 -7.23 0.96
N ASN A 24 -4.62 -7.49 2.01
CA ASN A 24 -4.40 -6.91 3.32
C ASN A 24 -3.16 -7.42 4.06
N LYS A 25 -2.54 -8.51 3.58
CA LYS A 25 -1.32 -9.10 4.15
C LYS A 25 -0.12 -8.98 3.22
N ASP A 26 -0.33 -9.26 1.93
CA ASP A 26 0.75 -9.21 0.95
C ASP A 26 1.02 -7.80 0.47
N GLY A 27 0.01 -6.93 0.45
CA GLY A 27 0.17 -5.50 0.20
C GLY A 27 -0.44 -5.01 -1.11
N GLU A 28 0.18 -4.00 -1.71
CA GLU A 28 -0.38 -3.32 -2.87
C GLU A 28 0.64 -3.16 -4.00
N VAL A 29 0.14 -3.27 -5.24
CA VAL A 29 0.87 -2.88 -6.46
C VAL A 29 0.07 -1.80 -7.17
N VAL A 30 0.68 -0.63 -7.34
CA VAL A 30 0.04 0.57 -7.89
C VAL A 30 0.83 1.10 -9.08
N TYR A 31 0.12 1.39 -10.16
CA TYR A 31 0.63 2.07 -11.35
C TYR A 31 -0.03 3.44 -11.44
N ALA A 32 0.61 4.46 -10.88
CA ALA A 32 0.03 5.80 -10.73
C ALA A 32 -0.29 6.50 -12.05
N ASN A 33 0.38 6.09 -13.13
CA ASN A 33 0.13 6.64 -14.47
C ASN A 33 -1.03 5.95 -15.19
N ASN A 34 -1.59 4.88 -14.64
CA ASN A 34 -2.66 4.14 -15.30
C ASN A 34 -3.99 4.85 -15.12
N VAL A 35 -4.59 5.26 -16.24
CA VAL A 35 -5.92 5.86 -16.28
C VAL A 35 -6.91 4.77 -16.67
N PRO A 36 -7.96 4.49 -15.86
CA PRO A 36 -8.93 3.48 -16.20
C PRO A 36 -9.61 3.76 -17.55
N SER A 37 -9.61 2.76 -18.42
CA SER A 37 -10.48 2.80 -19.60
C SER A 37 -11.82 2.14 -19.26
N TYR A 38 -12.92 2.87 -19.42
CA TYR A 38 -14.24 2.33 -19.14
C TYR A 38 -14.65 1.38 -20.26
N GLN A 39 -15.06 0.16 -19.88
CA GLN A 39 -15.34 -0.93 -20.79
C GLN A 39 -16.84 -1.11 -21.07
N GLY A 40 -17.68 -0.37 -20.37
CA GLY A 40 -19.11 -0.41 -20.56
C GLY A 40 -19.89 -0.02 -19.32
N LYS A 41 -21.21 -0.19 -19.41
CA LYS A 41 -22.13 0.06 -18.30
C LYS A 41 -22.28 -1.17 -17.40
N ALA A 42 -22.55 -0.92 -16.13
CA ALA A 42 -22.83 -1.97 -15.17
C ALA A 42 -24.09 -2.76 -15.56
N LYS A 43 -24.04 -4.08 -15.37
CA LYS A 43 -25.19 -4.95 -15.59
C LYS A 43 -25.99 -5.05 -14.31
N VAL A 44 -27.22 -4.63 -14.33
CA VAL A 44 -28.15 -4.82 -13.20
C VAL A 44 -28.59 -6.26 -13.13
N THR A 45 -28.55 -6.84 -11.95
CA THR A 45 -29.04 -8.18 -11.65
C THR A 45 -30.18 -8.10 -10.64
N ASN A 46 -31.21 -8.94 -10.78
CA ASN A 46 -32.33 -9.01 -9.86
C ASN A 46 -32.01 -9.97 -8.69
N HIS A 47 -30.84 -9.81 -8.06
CA HIS A 47 -30.52 -10.61 -6.90
C HIS A 47 -31.12 -9.97 -5.64
N PRO A 48 -32.01 -10.69 -4.92
CA PRO A 48 -32.70 -10.14 -3.75
C PRO A 48 -31.76 -10.08 -2.54
N VAL A 49 -30.97 -9.02 -2.48
CA VAL A 49 -30.09 -8.74 -1.32
C VAL A 49 -30.61 -7.50 -0.61
N THR A 50 -30.86 -7.61 0.67
CA THR A 50 -31.11 -6.45 1.51
C THR A 50 -29.81 -6.05 2.20
N PRO A 51 -29.24 -4.88 1.88
CA PRO A 51 -28.03 -4.40 2.55
C PRO A 51 -28.31 -4.20 4.04
N ALA A 52 -27.39 -4.63 4.88
CA ALA A 52 -27.38 -4.36 6.30
C ALA A 52 -26.21 -3.44 6.66
N ALA A 53 -26.38 -2.63 7.69
CA ALA A 53 -25.30 -1.82 8.19
C ALA A 53 -24.17 -2.71 8.72
N SER A 54 -22.91 -2.35 8.43
CA SER A 54 -21.76 -3.00 9.03
C SER A 54 -21.74 -2.72 10.55
N ASN A 55 -21.43 -3.73 11.33
CA ASN A 55 -21.16 -3.60 12.76
C ASN A 55 -19.65 -3.48 13.06
N ASN A 56 -18.83 -3.36 12.03
CA ASN A 56 -17.39 -3.24 12.19
C ASN A 56 -17.01 -1.86 12.74
N VAL A 57 -16.05 -1.86 13.67
CA VAL A 57 -15.40 -0.63 14.11
C VAL A 57 -14.55 -0.12 12.93
N PRO A 58 -14.71 1.15 12.54
CA PRO A 58 -13.93 1.70 11.45
C PRO A 58 -12.44 1.77 11.80
N VAL A 59 -11.58 1.54 10.82
CA VAL A 59 -10.15 1.82 10.94
C VAL A 59 -9.96 3.33 10.92
N THR A 60 -9.30 3.86 11.97
CA THR A 60 -9.05 5.30 12.11
C THR A 60 -7.56 5.57 12.32
N GLU A 61 -7.10 6.70 11.83
CA GLU A 61 -5.75 7.19 12.13
C GLU A 61 -5.75 7.82 13.51
N HIS A 62 -4.86 7.33 14.39
CA HIS A 62 -4.71 7.87 15.74
C HIS A 62 -3.50 8.78 15.85
N GLU A 63 -2.43 8.46 15.11
CA GLU A 63 -1.16 9.15 15.19
C GLU A 63 -0.41 9.10 13.86
N ARG A 64 0.40 10.13 13.59
CA ARG A 64 1.33 10.20 12.47
C ARG A 64 2.74 10.26 13.01
N LEU A 65 3.53 9.24 12.70
CA LEU A 65 4.92 9.13 13.12
C LEU A 65 5.85 9.54 11.99
N LYS A 66 6.90 10.28 12.33
CA LYS A 66 8.01 10.55 11.41
C LYS A 66 9.07 9.47 11.57
N ALA A 67 9.49 8.88 10.47
CA ALA A 67 10.54 7.89 10.47
C ALA A 67 11.93 8.54 10.56
N LYS A 68 12.84 7.87 11.26
CA LYS A 68 14.27 8.16 11.20
C LYS A 68 14.90 7.29 10.11
N ARG A 69 15.59 7.93 9.15
CA ARG A 69 16.37 7.21 8.15
C ARG A 69 17.63 6.61 8.77
N ILE A 70 17.83 5.33 8.58
CA ILE A 70 19.03 4.58 8.94
C ILE A 70 19.59 3.86 7.72
N THR A 71 20.89 3.56 7.76
CA THR A 71 21.56 2.75 6.73
C THR A 71 22.00 1.45 7.38
N THR A 72 21.63 0.32 6.79
CA THR A 72 22.06 -0.99 7.30
C THR A 72 23.54 -1.25 7.00
N PRO A 73 24.18 -2.22 7.65
CA PRO A 73 25.57 -2.58 7.35
C PRO A 73 25.83 -2.93 5.89
N SER A 74 24.84 -3.50 5.18
CA SER A 74 24.92 -3.75 3.73
C SER A 74 24.63 -2.53 2.85
N GLY A 75 24.44 -1.35 3.45
CA GLY A 75 24.21 -0.09 2.72
C GLY A 75 22.77 0.17 2.29
N LYS A 76 21.80 -0.62 2.77
CA LYS A 76 20.38 -0.42 2.42
C LYS A 76 19.77 0.71 3.24
N THR A 77 18.82 1.43 2.63
CA THR A 77 18.04 2.45 3.33
C THR A 77 16.85 1.83 4.03
N VAL A 78 16.74 2.09 5.32
CA VAL A 78 15.61 1.67 6.16
C VAL A 78 15.07 2.90 6.90
N LEU A 79 13.75 2.98 7.00
CA LEU A 79 13.04 3.95 7.81
C LEU A 79 12.64 3.27 9.12
N ASP A 80 13.07 3.85 10.24
CA ASP A 80 12.76 3.38 11.60
C ASP A 80 11.72 4.32 12.23
N PHE A 81 10.57 3.80 12.59
CA PHE A 81 9.48 4.53 13.24
C PHE A 81 9.58 4.55 14.77
N GLY A 82 10.65 3.94 15.34
CA GLY A 82 10.96 3.98 16.75
C GLY A 82 10.10 3.06 17.62
N GLN A 83 9.03 2.51 17.11
CA GLN A 83 8.15 1.57 17.78
C GLN A 83 7.43 0.65 16.79
N ASN A 84 7.06 -0.54 17.23
CA ASN A 84 6.23 -1.43 16.43
C ASN A 84 4.77 -0.93 16.44
N ILE A 85 4.20 -0.75 15.27
CA ILE A 85 2.88 -0.18 15.07
C ILE A 85 2.01 -1.08 14.17
N ALA A 86 0.71 -0.96 14.30
CA ALA A 86 -0.24 -1.39 13.28
C ALA A 86 -0.60 -0.16 12.44
N GLY A 87 -0.21 -0.16 11.17
CA GLY A 87 -0.37 1.03 10.34
C GLY A 87 0.06 0.85 8.89
N TYR A 88 0.33 1.95 8.25
CA TYR A 88 0.79 2.02 6.86
C TYR A 88 1.70 3.23 6.64
N ALA A 89 2.48 3.19 5.56
CA ALA A 89 3.27 4.33 5.14
C ALA A 89 2.47 5.20 4.17
N GLU A 90 2.68 6.51 4.29
CA GLU A 90 2.23 7.53 3.36
C GLU A 90 3.45 8.31 2.89
N PHE A 91 3.51 8.65 1.61
CA PHE A 91 4.61 9.45 1.07
C PHE A 91 4.16 10.40 -0.03
N THR A 92 4.93 11.46 -0.22
CA THR A 92 4.82 12.38 -1.36
C THR A 92 6.19 12.61 -1.95
N VAL A 93 6.36 12.33 -3.24
CA VAL A 93 7.64 12.50 -3.95
C VAL A 93 7.43 13.12 -5.31
N THR A 94 8.49 13.75 -5.86
CA THR A 94 8.55 14.13 -7.27
C THR A 94 9.38 13.10 -8.01
N ALA A 95 8.84 12.54 -9.07
CA ALA A 95 9.45 11.43 -9.81
C ALA A 95 9.19 11.55 -11.31
N HIS A 96 9.93 10.78 -12.09
CA HIS A 96 9.65 10.57 -13.50
C HIS A 96 8.76 9.34 -13.71
N ILE A 97 8.01 9.38 -14.80
CA ILE A 97 7.13 8.26 -15.16
C ILE A 97 7.92 6.94 -15.25
N GLY A 98 7.38 5.91 -14.62
CA GLY A 98 7.95 4.57 -14.63
C GLY A 98 8.98 4.30 -13.53
N GLN A 99 9.46 5.32 -12.82
CA GLN A 99 10.30 5.11 -11.63
C GLN A 99 9.52 4.34 -10.56
N LYS A 100 10.22 3.55 -9.76
CA LYS A 100 9.59 2.65 -8.79
C LYS A 100 10.01 2.96 -7.38
N ILE A 101 9.03 2.84 -6.49
CA ILE A 101 9.24 2.84 -5.05
C ILE A 101 8.71 1.52 -4.53
N LYS A 102 9.59 0.71 -3.94
CA LYS A 102 9.22 -0.52 -3.27
C LYS A 102 9.50 -0.37 -1.78
N LEU A 103 8.47 -0.53 -0.99
CA LEU A 103 8.51 -0.53 0.46
C LEU A 103 8.26 -1.95 0.96
N ARG A 104 9.08 -2.42 1.89
CA ARG A 104 8.88 -3.69 2.59
C ARG A 104 8.82 -3.42 4.08
N PHE A 105 7.80 -3.94 4.73
CA PHE A 105 7.49 -3.66 6.12
C PHE A 105 7.91 -4.83 7.01
N GLY A 106 8.64 -4.54 8.08
CA GLY A 106 9.13 -5.55 9.02
C GLY A 106 9.17 -5.03 10.44
N GLU A 107 9.13 -5.95 11.39
CA GLU A 107 9.08 -5.63 12.82
C GLU A 107 10.47 -5.50 13.45
N LEU A 108 11.47 -6.15 12.85
CA LEU A 108 12.78 -6.31 13.44
C LEU A 108 13.90 -6.07 12.43
N LEU A 109 15.05 -5.68 12.92
CA LEU A 109 16.34 -5.94 12.28
C LEU A 109 16.89 -7.27 12.81
N ASP A 110 17.67 -7.96 11.99
CA ASP A 110 18.33 -9.21 12.44
C ASP A 110 19.53 -8.91 13.35
N GLU A 111 20.20 -9.96 13.83
CA GLU A 111 21.36 -9.88 14.71
C GLU A 111 22.57 -9.12 14.12
N ASN A 112 22.61 -8.96 12.81
CA ASN A 112 23.61 -8.21 12.07
C ASN A 112 23.17 -6.76 11.77
N GLY A 113 21.98 -6.33 12.22
CA GLY A 113 21.42 -5.02 11.94
C GLY A 113 20.82 -4.89 10.53
N GLU A 114 20.57 -6.00 9.83
CA GLU A 114 19.94 -6.01 8.52
C GLU A 114 18.44 -6.12 8.62
N PHE A 115 17.73 -5.51 7.65
CA PHE A 115 16.27 -5.64 7.56
C PHE A 115 15.87 -7.10 7.32
N THR A 116 14.89 -7.58 8.09
CA THR A 116 14.37 -8.93 7.96
C THR A 116 12.85 -8.97 8.05
N GLN A 117 12.26 -9.96 7.38
CA GLN A 117 10.85 -10.34 7.51
C GLN A 117 10.70 -11.81 7.94
N LYS A 118 11.81 -12.47 8.31
CA LYS A 118 11.80 -13.90 8.63
C LYS A 118 10.88 -14.25 9.81
N ASN A 119 10.71 -13.33 10.77
CA ASN A 119 9.85 -13.54 11.93
C ASN A 119 8.35 -13.53 11.62
N ILE A 120 7.96 -12.91 10.48
CA ILE A 120 6.55 -12.76 10.10
C ILE A 120 6.17 -13.63 8.88
N GLN A 121 7.16 -14.13 8.14
CA GLN A 121 6.92 -14.86 6.90
C GLN A 121 6.94 -16.37 7.12
N CYS A 122 5.96 -17.04 6.50
CA CYS A 122 5.96 -18.48 6.28
C CYS A 122 6.31 -18.75 4.83
N SER A 123 7.34 -19.59 4.61
CA SER A 123 7.76 -19.96 3.26
C SER A 123 7.51 -21.44 3.03
N SER A 124 6.92 -21.76 1.90
CA SER A 124 6.86 -23.10 1.34
C SER A 124 7.65 -23.15 0.04
N LYS A 125 7.75 -24.34 -0.60
CA LYS A 125 8.44 -24.49 -1.89
C LYS A 125 7.89 -23.59 -3.01
N LYS A 126 6.68 -23.03 -2.83
CA LYS A 126 5.98 -22.26 -3.88
C LYS A 126 5.59 -20.86 -3.48
N ILE A 127 5.43 -20.57 -2.20
CA ILE A 127 4.84 -19.33 -1.70
C ILE A 127 5.59 -18.86 -0.46
N THR A 128 5.85 -17.56 -0.39
CA THR A 128 6.27 -16.84 0.81
C THR A 128 5.22 -15.80 1.12
N THR A 129 4.63 -15.83 2.32
CA THR A 129 3.58 -14.91 2.74
C THR A 129 3.63 -14.72 4.28
N PRO A 130 3.21 -13.58 4.81
CA PRO A 130 2.82 -12.34 4.12
C PRO A 130 4.03 -11.63 3.50
N LEU A 131 3.85 -10.96 2.37
CA LEU A 131 4.92 -10.16 1.75
C LEU A 131 5.09 -8.81 2.43
N GLN A 132 4.01 -8.25 2.97
CA GLN A 132 3.98 -6.92 3.59
C GLN A 132 4.77 -5.90 2.77
N GLN A 133 4.34 -5.66 1.55
CA GLN A 133 5.06 -4.77 0.64
C GLN A 133 4.12 -3.85 -0.13
N VAL A 134 4.67 -2.73 -0.57
CA VAL A 134 4.04 -1.81 -1.53
C VAL A 134 4.99 -1.66 -2.70
N ILE A 135 4.48 -1.80 -3.90
CA ILE A 135 5.21 -1.49 -5.14
C ILE A 135 4.44 -0.40 -5.86
N TYR A 136 5.01 0.78 -5.91
CA TYR A 136 4.42 1.95 -6.53
C TYR A 136 5.23 2.36 -7.76
N THR A 137 4.61 2.35 -8.93
CA THR A 137 5.18 2.86 -10.17
C THR A 137 4.69 4.28 -10.40
N CYS A 138 5.60 5.23 -10.44
CA CYS A 138 5.33 6.66 -10.48
C CYS A 138 4.76 7.13 -11.82
N LYS A 139 3.93 8.16 -11.76
CA LYS A 139 3.63 9.05 -12.88
C LYS A 139 4.62 10.20 -12.93
N GLU A 140 4.62 10.95 -14.02
CA GLU A 140 5.43 12.17 -14.13
C GLU A 140 5.02 13.23 -13.11
N GLY A 141 6.01 13.87 -12.47
CA GLY A 141 5.83 14.96 -11.51
C GLY A 141 5.47 14.48 -10.10
N LYS A 142 4.57 15.19 -9.43
CA LYS A 142 4.21 14.92 -8.03
C LYS A 142 3.40 13.65 -7.91
N ASN A 143 3.89 12.75 -7.08
CA ASN A 143 3.24 11.50 -6.68
C ASN A 143 2.90 11.55 -5.20
N HIS A 144 1.72 11.07 -4.87
CA HIS A 144 1.28 10.89 -3.49
C HIS A 144 0.69 9.48 -3.38
N TYR A 145 1.11 8.76 -2.37
CA TYR A 145 0.59 7.43 -2.05
C TYR A 145 0.19 7.37 -0.58
N LYS A 146 -0.97 6.83 -0.38
CA LYS A 146 -1.49 6.34 0.89
C LYS A 146 -2.16 5.00 0.61
N THR A 147 -1.97 4.01 1.48
CA THR A 147 -2.58 2.69 1.28
C THR A 147 -4.09 2.79 1.10
N THR A 148 -4.65 1.91 0.28
CA THR A 148 -6.09 1.80 0.09
C THR A 148 -6.68 0.62 0.88
N PHE A 149 -5.95 -0.50 0.96
CA PHE A 149 -6.45 -1.75 1.54
C PHE A 149 -5.53 -2.34 2.59
N ALA A 150 -4.20 -2.20 2.43
CA ALA A 150 -3.25 -2.91 3.26
C ALA A 150 -2.94 -2.16 4.56
N ILE A 151 -2.88 -2.90 5.66
CA ILE A 151 -2.40 -2.43 6.98
C ILE A 151 -1.44 -3.48 7.50
N PHE A 152 -0.28 -3.05 7.98
CA PHE A 152 0.80 -3.92 8.40
C PHE A 152 1.20 -3.72 9.86
N GLY A 153 1.75 -4.76 10.49
CA GLY A 153 2.53 -4.65 11.71
C GLY A 153 4.00 -4.39 11.37
N PHE A 154 4.58 -3.29 11.83
CA PHE A 154 5.98 -2.96 11.53
C PHE A 154 6.56 -1.88 12.44
N GLN A 155 7.87 -1.86 12.54
CA GLN A 155 8.68 -0.74 13.02
C GLN A 155 9.56 -0.21 11.91
N TYR A 156 10.05 -1.09 11.03
CA TYR A 156 11.04 -0.78 10.01
C TYR A 156 10.44 -0.90 8.61
N VAL A 157 10.83 0.02 7.73
CA VAL A 157 10.47 -0.02 6.31
C VAL A 157 11.74 0.00 5.47
N LEU A 158 12.02 -1.10 4.79
CA LEU A 158 13.09 -1.14 3.78
C LEU A 158 12.61 -0.41 2.53
N VAL A 159 13.40 0.55 2.07
CA VAL A 159 13.13 1.34 0.87
C VAL A 159 14.06 0.92 -0.26
N GLU A 160 13.47 0.44 -1.34
CA GLU A 160 14.15 0.11 -2.60
C GLU A 160 13.55 1.00 -3.68
N THR A 161 14.33 1.97 -4.17
CA THR A 161 13.81 2.97 -5.11
C THR A 161 14.91 3.54 -6.01
N ASP A 162 14.54 3.94 -7.22
CA ASP A 162 15.31 4.77 -8.14
C ASP A 162 14.88 6.26 -8.13
N VAL A 163 13.98 6.62 -7.23
CA VAL A 163 13.54 7.99 -6.99
C VAL A 163 14.44 8.64 -5.95
N ALA A 164 14.95 9.83 -6.23
CA ALA A 164 15.58 10.65 -5.20
C ALA A 164 14.49 11.17 -4.25
N PHE A 165 14.58 10.80 -2.96
CA PHE A 165 13.64 11.29 -1.94
C PHE A 165 14.39 11.89 -0.75
N GLN A 166 13.76 12.89 -0.14
CA GLN A 166 14.24 13.54 1.07
C GLN A 166 13.60 12.87 2.30
N SER A 167 14.24 13.04 3.45
CA SER A 167 13.71 12.47 4.72
C SER A 167 12.40 13.10 5.20
N GLU A 168 11.92 14.10 4.49
CA GLU A 168 10.68 14.82 4.81
C GLU A 168 9.50 14.42 3.90
N ASP A 169 9.76 13.55 2.93
CA ASP A 169 8.77 13.02 1.99
C ASP A 169 8.02 11.85 2.66
#